data_17b4f6b15fe9e9eaf3fda1277e63c38f
#
_entry.id   17b4f6b15fe9e9eaf3fda1277e63c38f
#
_cell.length_a   1.000
_cell.length_b   1.000
_cell.length_c   1.000
_cell.angle_alpha   90.00
_cell.angle_beta   90.00
_cell.angle_gamma   90.00
#
_symmetry.space_group_name_H-M   'P 1'
#
loop_
_entity.id
_entity.type
_entity.pdbx_description
1 polymer ?
#
loop_
_entity_poly.entity_id
_entity_poly.type
_entity_poly.pdbx_seq_one_letter_code
_entity_poly.pdbx_strand_id
1 'polypeptide(L)'
;MESNNPNIINNISSQKSVFEQDIEMKQNLIKLTIIDKNYDKNSFFNFCMSKKKEGGDDLANWTIEELNSVINEFTEEQNRILSNNQLREEQLRRQREMAQNIQLNISDINQNYQYYQQEQPKPQNLSSIEFNCNVLPKSFLNDKEIKVVIQNPKPVEVGFFSSNYIVYEIQTSIVSDKINWLVNRRYSDFINLRTALQNQFPNNLVPPLPGKKMGGRRFELDFVSKRMHFLNEFLSNLVAIEEFKASDILIAFLSMVDRTQFEFKMKEANNPPPPPLYIEDIKTLNGKIKIFIDNSSNDQYFGNVQNYFKLQNQLLEKLNEDLKLFYKMMNAAVANLENVQKDFEFLHLLNNQVHMKEDIVKSYEQFGFFFKNWKNVIFNQNDVIRKRVKDFFKYVRMEGEAYLELFSKREEIQNKFLSDSKKLQAKKDKLWAQMDISKWEILEDFGRIDRVLLVRDKIYGCSKMCTTETNNLNNLQKKLGYINKCSIDELKKLVNKYKNTFVDNIKVFSGDLYPIINDELNVWTQMASAVEA
;
A
#
# COMPACT_ATOMS: atom_id res chain seq x y z
N MET A 1 48.31 -90.45 -11.66
CA MET A 1 48.22 -90.12 -10.23
C MET A 1 47.81 -88.68 -10.15
N GLU A 2 46.50 -88.51 -9.87
CA GLU A 2 45.83 -87.26 -9.67
C GLU A 2 46.28 -86.65 -8.34
N SER A 3 46.57 -85.40 -8.30
CA SER A 3 46.54 -84.65 -7.06
C SER A 3 45.58 -83.45 -7.23
N ASN A 4 44.37 -83.70 -6.84
CA ASN A 4 43.36 -82.68 -6.61
C ASN A 4 43.85 -81.77 -5.44
N ASN A 5 44.05 -80.51 -5.74
CA ASN A 5 44.36 -79.50 -4.74
C ASN A 5 43.06 -78.80 -4.32
N PRO A 6 42.56 -79.12 -3.08
CA PRO A 6 41.25 -78.60 -2.60
C PRO A 6 41.27 -77.08 -2.30
N ASN A 7 42.43 -76.41 -2.34
CA ASN A 7 42.56 -74.98 -1.97
C ASN A 7 42.14 -73.98 -3.07
N ILE A 8 41.98 -74.43 -4.35
CA ILE A 8 41.57 -73.52 -5.42
C ILE A 8 40.04 -73.36 -5.43
N ILE A 9 39.28 -74.41 -5.06
CA ILE A 9 37.82 -74.35 -5.04
C ILE A 9 37.29 -73.48 -3.90
N ASN A 10 37.96 -73.48 -2.74
CA ASN A 10 37.57 -72.65 -1.59
C ASN A 10 37.82 -71.14 -1.83
N ASN A 11 38.84 -70.75 -2.61
CA ASN A 11 39.09 -69.35 -2.92
C ASN A 11 38.09 -68.75 -3.94
N ILE A 12 37.55 -69.55 -4.86
CA ILE A 12 36.55 -69.10 -5.80
C ILE A 12 35.17 -68.95 -5.15
N SER A 13 34.81 -69.81 -4.21
CA SER A 13 33.58 -69.70 -3.42
C SER A 13 33.63 -68.58 -2.41
N SER A 14 34.80 -68.29 -1.79
CA SER A 14 34.96 -67.13 -0.87
C SER A 14 34.95 -65.78 -1.61
N GLN A 15 35.50 -65.67 -2.83
CA GLN A 15 35.42 -64.45 -3.64
C GLN A 15 34.01 -64.19 -4.15
N LYS A 16 33.24 -65.22 -4.53
CA LYS A 16 31.81 -65.05 -4.87
C LYS A 16 31.00 -64.56 -3.68
N SER A 17 31.25 -65.09 -2.47
CA SER A 17 30.52 -64.66 -1.28
C SER A 17 30.78 -63.21 -0.86
N VAL A 18 32.00 -62.66 -1.06
CA VAL A 18 32.31 -61.28 -0.77
C VAL A 18 31.64 -60.31 -1.75
N PHE A 19 31.59 -60.65 -3.02
CA PHE A 19 30.92 -59.82 -4.05
C PHE A 19 29.38 -59.87 -3.87
N GLU A 20 28.81 -61.03 -3.56
CA GLU A 20 27.41 -61.16 -3.24
C GLU A 20 27.03 -60.41 -1.95
N GLN A 21 27.87 -60.41 -0.93
CA GLN A 21 27.66 -59.61 0.30
C GLN A 21 27.72 -58.11 0.06
N ASP A 22 28.60 -57.61 -0.81
CA ASP A 22 28.67 -56.21 -1.17
C ASP A 22 27.41 -55.73 -1.92
N ILE A 23 26.91 -56.50 -2.88
CA ILE A 23 25.65 -56.22 -3.57
C ILE A 23 24.48 -56.24 -2.62
N GLU A 24 24.39 -57.22 -1.74
CA GLU A 24 23.33 -57.33 -0.73
C GLU A 24 23.33 -56.15 0.23
N MET A 25 24.54 -55.68 0.68
CA MET A 25 24.68 -54.54 1.53
C MET A 25 24.23 -53.21 0.85
N LYS A 26 24.56 -53.00 -0.42
CA LYS A 26 24.10 -51.87 -1.22
C LYS A 26 22.57 -51.87 -1.42
N GLN A 27 21.98 -53.06 -1.74
CA GLN A 27 20.56 -53.20 -1.87
C GLN A 27 19.82 -52.94 -0.57
N ASN A 28 20.37 -53.36 0.58
CA ASN A 28 19.80 -53.09 1.88
C ASN A 28 19.88 -51.62 2.24
N LEU A 29 20.96 -50.93 1.92
CA LEU A 29 21.13 -49.50 2.13
C LEU A 29 20.08 -48.69 1.36
N ILE A 30 19.85 -49.03 0.08
CA ILE A 30 18.82 -48.40 -0.77
C ILE A 30 17.42 -48.70 -0.22
N LYS A 31 17.15 -49.96 0.18
CA LYS A 31 15.85 -50.35 0.76
C LYS A 31 15.56 -49.58 2.05
N LEU A 32 16.52 -49.52 2.98
CA LEU A 32 16.37 -48.77 4.22
C LEU A 32 16.10 -47.30 3.99
N THR A 33 16.79 -46.67 3.04
CA THR A 33 16.57 -45.26 2.72
C THR A 33 15.17 -45.01 2.16
N ILE A 34 14.69 -45.88 1.27
CA ILE A 34 13.37 -45.70 0.64
C ILE A 34 12.24 -46.06 1.62
N ILE A 35 12.36 -47.17 2.36
CA ILE A 35 11.33 -47.67 3.24
C ILE A 35 11.24 -46.89 4.54
N ASP A 36 12.35 -46.68 5.24
CA ASP A 36 12.35 -46.03 6.56
C ASP A 36 11.98 -44.55 6.47
N LYS A 37 12.32 -43.90 5.35
CA LYS A 37 12.00 -42.47 5.12
C LYS A 37 10.77 -42.26 4.23
N ASN A 38 10.09 -43.32 3.79
CA ASN A 38 8.91 -43.30 2.95
C ASN A 38 9.09 -42.43 1.66
N TYR A 39 10.26 -42.54 1.03
CA TYR A 39 10.54 -41.82 -0.20
C TYR A 39 9.97 -42.55 -1.42
N ASP A 40 9.59 -41.79 -2.47
CA ASP A 40 9.17 -42.37 -3.74
C ASP A 40 10.38 -43.02 -4.45
N LYS A 41 10.23 -44.31 -4.75
CA LYS A 41 11.27 -45.13 -5.36
C LYS A 41 11.73 -44.57 -6.73
N ASN A 42 10.79 -44.08 -7.54
CA ASN A 42 11.10 -43.56 -8.87
C ASN A 42 11.84 -42.23 -8.77
N SER A 43 11.45 -41.38 -7.83
CA SER A 43 12.15 -40.09 -7.57
C SER A 43 13.59 -40.32 -7.11
N PHE A 44 13.82 -41.29 -6.21
CA PHE A 44 15.18 -41.65 -5.77
C PHE A 44 16.01 -42.21 -6.94
N PHE A 45 15.44 -43.11 -7.73
CA PHE A 45 16.12 -43.70 -8.88
C PHE A 45 16.48 -42.63 -9.92
N ASN A 46 15.55 -41.75 -10.24
CA ASN A 46 15.80 -40.64 -11.18
C ASN A 46 16.89 -39.68 -10.66
N PHE A 47 16.91 -39.42 -9.36
CA PHE A 47 17.96 -38.60 -8.75
C PHE A 47 19.34 -39.28 -8.86
N CYS A 48 19.45 -40.59 -8.57
CA CYS A 48 20.68 -41.35 -8.74
C CYS A 48 21.15 -41.31 -10.22
N MET A 49 20.22 -41.47 -11.17
CA MET A 49 20.53 -41.41 -12.61
C MET A 49 21.01 -40.00 -13.04
N SER A 50 20.53 -38.93 -12.41
CA SER A 50 21.02 -37.55 -12.68
C SER A 50 22.45 -37.29 -12.21
N LYS A 51 22.96 -38.08 -11.25
CA LYS A 51 24.32 -37.98 -10.70
C LYS A 51 25.32 -38.89 -11.42
N LYS A 52 24.95 -39.43 -12.56
CA LYS A 52 25.72 -40.40 -13.36
C LYS A 52 27.11 -39.87 -13.73
N LYS A 53 28.16 -40.64 -13.45
CA LYS A 53 29.53 -40.41 -13.95
C LYS A 53 29.65 -41.02 -15.37
N GLU A 54 30.43 -40.37 -16.24
CA GLU A 54 30.79 -40.92 -17.55
C GLU A 54 31.40 -42.33 -17.38
N GLY A 55 30.72 -43.34 -17.87
CA GLY A 55 31.24 -44.71 -18.03
C GLY A 55 30.55 -45.86 -17.33
N GLY A 56 29.43 -45.64 -16.60
CA GLY A 56 28.75 -46.75 -15.94
C GLY A 56 27.25 -46.59 -15.73
N ASP A 57 26.50 -47.52 -16.38
CA ASP A 57 25.00 -47.52 -16.34
C ASP A 57 24.40 -48.27 -15.13
N ASP A 58 25.25 -48.88 -14.27
CA ASP A 58 24.77 -49.74 -13.19
C ASP A 58 25.17 -49.21 -11.82
N LEU A 59 24.18 -49.00 -10.94
CA LEU A 59 24.39 -48.65 -9.50
C LEU A 59 25.28 -49.71 -8.77
N ALA A 60 25.38 -50.92 -9.33
CA ALA A 60 26.26 -51.96 -8.79
C ALA A 60 27.74 -51.56 -8.80
N ASN A 61 28.13 -50.64 -9.67
CA ASN A 61 29.54 -50.18 -9.83
C ASN A 61 29.92 -49.02 -8.86
N TRP A 62 28.96 -48.49 -8.11
CA TRP A 62 29.23 -47.42 -7.14
C TRP A 62 29.85 -47.99 -5.86
N THR A 63 30.78 -47.28 -5.26
CA THR A 63 31.23 -47.62 -3.92
C THR A 63 30.17 -47.31 -2.88
N ILE A 64 30.24 -47.95 -1.70
CA ILE A 64 29.32 -47.66 -0.59
C ILE A 64 29.42 -46.20 -0.16
N GLU A 65 30.60 -45.57 -0.22
CA GLU A 65 30.81 -44.18 0.13
C GLU A 65 30.10 -43.23 -0.88
N GLU A 66 30.22 -43.53 -2.20
CA GLU A 66 29.53 -42.78 -3.25
C GLU A 66 28.01 -42.91 -3.10
N LEU A 67 27.50 -44.11 -2.83
CA LEU A 67 26.07 -44.33 -2.61
C LEU A 67 25.57 -43.58 -1.38
N ASN A 68 26.28 -43.60 -0.27
CA ASN A 68 25.97 -42.84 0.94
C ASN A 68 25.96 -41.33 0.68
N SER A 69 26.92 -40.79 -0.11
CA SER A 69 26.92 -39.38 -0.47
C SER A 69 25.68 -38.97 -1.23
N VAL A 70 25.28 -39.76 -2.23
CA VAL A 70 24.07 -39.51 -3.05
C VAL A 70 22.79 -39.67 -2.22
N ILE A 71 22.74 -40.64 -1.32
CA ILE A 71 21.61 -40.79 -0.38
C ILE A 71 21.48 -39.55 0.54
N ASN A 72 22.57 -39.02 1.03
CA ASN A 72 22.55 -37.82 1.86
C ASN A 72 22.09 -36.59 1.07
N GLU A 73 22.62 -36.37 -0.14
CA GLU A 73 22.18 -35.29 -1.03
C GLU A 73 20.69 -35.39 -1.36
N PHE A 74 20.20 -36.59 -1.70
CA PHE A 74 18.76 -36.82 -1.95
C PHE A 74 17.90 -36.53 -0.72
N THR A 75 18.37 -36.96 0.45
CA THR A 75 17.68 -36.70 1.73
C THR A 75 17.59 -35.21 2.02
N GLU A 76 18.67 -34.45 1.80
CA GLU A 76 18.66 -33.00 1.96
C GLU A 76 17.70 -32.33 0.99
N GLU A 77 17.68 -32.76 -0.27
CA GLU A 77 16.77 -32.25 -1.30
C GLU A 77 15.30 -32.50 -0.92
N GLN A 78 14.98 -33.75 -0.47
CA GLN A 78 13.62 -34.09 -0.01
C GLN A 78 13.21 -33.26 1.22
N ASN A 79 14.12 -33.02 2.16
CA ASN A 79 13.86 -32.17 3.32
C ASN A 79 13.63 -30.73 2.93
N ARG A 80 14.33 -30.18 1.92
CA ARG A 80 14.07 -28.84 1.36
C ARG A 80 12.69 -28.76 0.71
N ILE A 81 12.32 -29.78 -0.08
CA ILE A 81 10.99 -29.86 -0.72
C ILE A 81 9.89 -29.94 0.34
N LEU A 82 10.05 -30.76 1.36
CA LEU A 82 9.08 -30.89 2.46
C LEU A 82 8.92 -29.57 3.23
N SER A 83 10.02 -28.93 3.58
CA SER A 83 10.00 -27.62 4.25
C SER A 83 9.30 -26.56 3.43
N ASN A 84 9.58 -26.50 2.11
CA ASN A 84 8.92 -25.57 1.21
C ASN A 84 7.42 -25.85 1.08
N ASN A 85 7.02 -27.12 1.04
CA ASN A 85 5.61 -27.51 0.99
C ASN A 85 4.88 -27.16 2.29
N GLN A 86 5.50 -27.40 3.45
CA GLN A 86 4.94 -27.00 4.75
C GLN A 86 4.76 -25.48 4.86
N LEU A 87 5.75 -24.72 4.42
CA LEU A 87 5.67 -23.26 4.37
C LEU A 87 4.53 -22.79 3.45
N ARG A 88 4.36 -23.44 2.30
CA ARG A 88 3.28 -23.15 1.35
C ARG A 88 1.90 -23.48 1.92
N GLU A 89 1.77 -24.63 2.59
CA GLU A 89 0.51 -25.01 3.25
C GLU A 89 0.15 -24.06 4.39
N GLU A 90 1.13 -23.63 5.19
CA GLU A 90 0.91 -22.63 6.23
C GLU A 90 0.49 -21.29 5.65
N GLN A 91 1.10 -20.85 4.55
CA GLN A 91 0.68 -19.65 3.83
C GLN A 91 -0.74 -19.77 3.29
N LEU A 92 -1.11 -20.91 2.71
CA LEU A 92 -2.47 -21.18 2.23
C LEU A 92 -3.49 -21.22 3.38
N ARG A 93 -3.12 -21.80 4.53
CA ARG A 93 -3.96 -21.80 5.71
C ARG A 93 -4.20 -20.38 6.22
N ARG A 94 -3.15 -19.57 6.36
CA ARG A 94 -3.28 -18.15 6.75
C ARG A 94 -4.13 -17.36 5.77
N GLN A 95 -4.00 -17.65 4.47
CA GLN A 95 -4.85 -17.02 3.44
C GLN A 95 -6.33 -17.40 3.58
N ARG A 96 -6.63 -18.67 3.87
CA ARG A 96 -8.02 -19.14 4.10
C ARG A 96 -8.61 -18.53 5.37
N GLU A 97 -7.87 -18.50 6.47
CA GLU A 97 -8.29 -17.86 7.73
C GLU A 97 -8.55 -16.35 7.52
N MET A 98 -7.66 -15.67 6.79
CA MET A 98 -7.86 -14.26 6.43
C MET A 98 -9.09 -14.06 5.54
N ALA A 99 -9.29 -14.90 4.54
CA ALA A 99 -10.46 -14.85 3.66
C ALA A 99 -11.77 -15.09 4.42
N GLN A 100 -11.79 -16.05 5.36
CA GLN A 100 -12.95 -16.31 6.23
C GLN A 100 -13.24 -15.11 7.14
N ASN A 101 -12.22 -14.53 7.76
CA ASN A 101 -12.38 -13.33 8.59
C ASN A 101 -12.89 -12.12 7.78
N ILE A 102 -12.43 -11.97 6.54
CA ILE A 102 -12.91 -10.94 5.64
C ILE A 102 -14.37 -11.20 5.27
N GLN A 103 -14.73 -12.45 4.98
CA GLN A 103 -16.10 -12.82 4.60
C GLN A 103 -17.08 -12.64 5.77
N LEU A 104 -16.66 -12.94 7.00
CA LEU A 104 -17.42 -12.64 8.21
C LEU A 104 -17.61 -11.13 8.39
N ASN A 105 -16.54 -10.35 8.26
CA ASN A 105 -16.62 -8.88 8.36
C ASN A 105 -17.47 -8.26 7.23
N ILE A 106 -17.39 -8.79 6.00
CA ILE A 106 -18.24 -8.35 4.88
C ILE A 106 -19.71 -8.71 5.13
N SER A 107 -19.98 -9.89 5.71
CA SER A 107 -21.31 -10.31 6.12
C SER A 107 -21.90 -9.35 7.15
N ASP A 108 -21.12 -9.00 8.18
CA ASP A 108 -21.52 -8.05 9.21
C ASP A 108 -21.73 -6.64 8.65
N ILE A 109 -20.85 -6.19 7.75
CA ILE A 109 -20.99 -4.91 7.03
C ILE A 109 -22.24 -4.93 6.14
N ASN A 110 -22.50 -6.02 5.41
CA ASN A 110 -23.68 -6.16 4.55
C ASN A 110 -24.99 -6.26 5.35
N GLN A 111 -25.00 -7.00 6.47
CA GLN A 111 -26.15 -7.04 7.38
C GLN A 111 -26.44 -5.66 7.95
N ASN A 112 -25.41 -4.94 8.40
CA ASN A 112 -25.55 -3.56 8.87
C ASN A 112 -25.97 -2.62 7.73
N TYR A 113 -25.45 -2.80 6.50
CA TYR A 113 -25.84 -2.00 5.34
C TYR A 113 -27.29 -2.26 4.91
N GLN A 114 -27.75 -3.53 4.94
CA GLN A 114 -29.16 -3.89 4.70
C GLN A 114 -30.06 -3.37 5.81
N TYR A 115 -29.64 -3.45 7.08
CA TYR A 115 -30.34 -2.85 8.22
C TYR A 115 -30.47 -1.32 8.04
N TYR A 116 -29.41 -0.64 7.60
CA TYR A 116 -29.45 0.79 7.26
C TYR A 116 -30.32 1.12 6.04
N GLN A 117 -30.44 0.22 5.06
CA GLN A 117 -31.37 0.43 3.94
C GLN A 117 -32.83 0.18 4.33
N GLN A 118 -33.08 -0.75 5.25
CA GLN A 118 -34.43 -1.07 5.74
C GLN A 118 -34.89 -0.12 6.85
N GLU A 119 -33.97 0.38 7.68
CA GLU A 119 -34.21 1.36 8.73
C GLU A 119 -33.75 2.78 8.36
N GLN A 120 -33.63 3.13 7.08
CA GLN A 120 -33.72 4.53 6.78
C GLN A 120 -35.11 4.95 7.30
N PRO A 121 -35.24 5.48 8.52
CA PRO A 121 -36.43 6.26 8.80
C PRO A 121 -36.43 7.27 7.66
N LYS A 122 -37.52 7.35 6.89
CA LYS A 122 -37.84 8.53 6.07
C LYS A 122 -37.33 9.70 6.88
N PRO A 123 -36.49 10.60 6.33
CA PRO A 123 -35.81 11.64 7.11
C PRO A 123 -36.91 12.29 7.99
N GLN A 124 -37.03 11.81 9.22
CA GLN A 124 -37.73 12.52 10.24
C GLN A 124 -36.98 13.83 10.24
N ASN A 125 -37.68 14.93 10.05
CA ASN A 125 -37.21 16.30 9.99
C ASN A 125 -36.01 16.51 10.92
N LEU A 126 -34.82 16.04 10.53
CA LEU A 126 -33.53 16.33 11.16
C LEU A 126 -33.37 17.82 10.99
N SER A 127 -33.66 18.56 12.07
CA SER A 127 -33.50 20.00 12.09
C SER A 127 -32.03 20.29 11.82
N SER A 128 -31.74 20.63 10.57
CA SER A 128 -30.42 21.12 10.23
C SER A 128 -30.31 22.53 10.79
N ILE A 129 -29.28 22.76 11.58
CA ILE A 129 -28.99 24.10 12.09
C ILE A 129 -27.93 24.70 11.20
N GLU A 130 -28.22 25.90 10.67
CA GLU A 130 -27.26 26.68 9.91
C GLU A 130 -26.64 27.75 10.84
N PHE A 131 -25.31 27.84 10.83
CA PHE A 131 -24.54 28.84 11.56
C PHE A 131 -23.81 29.72 10.55
N ASN A 132 -23.81 31.03 10.83
CA ASN A 132 -22.88 31.92 10.16
C ASN A 132 -21.49 31.74 10.80
N CYS A 133 -20.48 31.68 9.97
CA CYS A 133 -19.09 31.58 10.39
C CYS A 133 -18.22 32.57 9.61
N ASN A 134 -16.94 32.62 9.91
CA ASN A 134 -16.03 33.52 9.22
C ASN A 134 -15.85 33.07 7.75
N VAL A 135 -15.77 34.04 6.84
CA VAL A 135 -15.50 33.77 5.43
C VAL A 135 -13.99 33.53 5.25
N LEU A 136 -13.64 32.41 4.59
CA LEU A 136 -12.30 32.20 4.09
C LEU A 136 -12.14 33.04 2.81
N PRO A 137 -11.24 34.02 2.77
CA PRO A 137 -11.05 34.83 1.58
C PRO A 137 -10.62 33.96 0.41
N LYS A 138 -11.29 34.11 -0.73
CA LYS A 138 -10.82 33.48 -1.98
C LYS A 138 -9.50 34.11 -2.42
N SER A 139 -8.58 33.27 -2.86
CA SER A 139 -7.38 33.72 -3.56
C SER A 139 -7.66 33.90 -5.07
N PHE A 140 -6.70 34.44 -5.79
CA PHE A 140 -6.79 34.50 -7.25
C PHE A 140 -6.71 33.11 -7.95
N LEU A 141 -6.35 32.05 -7.22
CA LEU A 141 -6.34 30.67 -7.72
C LEU A 141 -7.73 30.01 -7.72
N ASN A 142 -8.64 30.50 -6.89
CA ASN A 142 -9.99 29.93 -6.81
C ASN A 142 -10.72 30.07 -8.16
N ASP A 143 -11.56 29.10 -8.45
CA ASP A 143 -12.36 29.01 -9.67
C ASP A 143 -11.50 28.90 -10.98
N LYS A 144 -10.19 28.62 -10.88
CA LYS A 144 -9.30 28.48 -12.03
C LYS A 144 -8.80 27.05 -12.22
N GLU A 145 -8.58 26.67 -13.47
CA GLU A 145 -7.88 25.45 -13.81
C GLU A 145 -6.39 25.64 -13.68
N ILE A 146 -5.76 24.87 -12.79
CA ILE A 146 -4.34 24.91 -12.50
C ILE A 146 -3.73 23.58 -12.91
N LYS A 147 -2.71 23.63 -13.76
CA LYS A 147 -1.90 22.47 -14.15
C LYS A 147 -0.56 22.55 -13.45
N VAL A 148 -0.19 21.47 -12.77
CA VAL A 148 1.10 21.35 -12.08
C VAL A 148 1.84 20.15 -12.63
N VAL A 149 3.11 20.32 -12.97
CA VAL A 149 3.99 19.25 -13.45
C VAL A 149 5.28 19.30 -12.65
N ILE A 150 5.67 18.15 -12.12
CA ILE A 150 6.95 17.97 -11.44
C ILE A 150 7.91 17.26 -12.38
N GLN A 151 9.07 17.86 -12.58
CA GLN A 151 10.08 17.39 -13.54
C GLN A 151 11.50 17.65 -13.03
N ASN A 152 12.50 17.24 -13.83
CA ASN A 152 13.91 17.57 -13.66
C ASN A 152 14.44 17.36 -12.23
N PRO A 153 14.34 16.14 -11.65
CA PRO A 153 14.89 15.88 -10.34
C PRO A 153 16.42 16.01 -10.38
N LYS A 154 16.97 16.86 -9.50
CA LYS A 154 18.42 17.12 -9.43
C LYS A 154 18.95 16.80 -8.05
N PRO A 155 20.04 16.02 -7.92
CA PRO A 155 20.72 15.87 -6.64
C PRO A 155 21.44 17.20 -6.29
N VAL A 156 21.35 17.55 -5.01
CA VAL A 156 22.06 18.70 -4.42
C VAL A 156 23.01 18.14 -3.39
N GLU A 157 24.30 18.36 -3.60
CA GLU A 157 25.35 18.02 -2.67
C GLU A 157 25.50 19.15 -1.65
N VAL A 158 25.44 18.79 -0.38
CA VAL A 158 25.61 19.72 0.73
C VAL A 158 26.84 19.27 1.49
N GLY A 159 27.76 20.19 1.79
CA GLY A 159 29.06 19.89 2.40
C GLY A 159 29.00 18.99 3.65
N PHE A 160 30.12 18.69 4.23
CA PHE A 160 30.43 17.60 5.19
C PHE A 160 29.44 17.41 6.37
N PHE A 161 28.65 18.43 6.73
CA PHE A 161 27.74 18.41 7.90
C PHE A 161 26.26 18.22 7.54
N SER A 162 25.89 18.09 6.27
CA SER A 162 24.51 17.95 5.84
C SER A 162 24.32 16.82 4.84
N SER A 163 23.17 16.17 4.89
CA SER A 163 22.90 15.06 3.97
C SER A 163 22.40 15.58 2.61
N ASN A 164 23.00 15.07 1.51
CA ASN A 164 22.57 15.35 0.14
C ASN A 164 21.06 15.10 -0.04
N TYR A 165 20.39 15.84 -0.90
CA TYR A 165 18.97 15.71 -1.16
C TYR A 165 18.62 15.91 -2.64
N ILE A 166 17.42 15.49 -3.03
CA ILE A 166 16.88 15.73 -4.37
C ILE A 166 15.98 16.95 -4.35
N VAL A 167 16.18 17.82 -5.31
CA VAL A 167 15.30 18.96 -5.62
C VAL A 167 14.49 18.61 -6.86
N TYR A 168 13.21 18.89 -6.80
CA TYR A 168 12.24 18.72 -7.88
C TYR A 168 11.84 20.08 -8.41
N GLU A 169 11.88 20.24 -9.71
CA GLU A 169 11.38 21.43 -10.40
C GLU A 169 9.87 21.31 -10.55
N ILE A 170 9.14 22.32 -10.12
CA ILE A 170 7.68 22.39 -10.18
C ILE A 170 7.30 23.48 -11.16
N GLN A 171 6.66 23.10 -12.23
CA GLN A 171 6.05 24.01 -13.19
C GLN A 171 4.55 24.09 -12.92
N THR A 172 4.05 25.30 -12.65
CA THR A 172 2.62 25.57 -12.44
C THR A 172 2.13 26.49 -13.54
N SER A 173 1.04 26.10 -14.21
CA SER A 173 0.43 26.87 -15.29
C SER A 173 -1.04 27.16 -14.98
N ILE A 174 -1.44 28.42 -15.09
CA ILE A 174 -2.82 28.89 -15.00
C ILE A 174 -3.20 29.40 -16.38
N VAL A 175 -3.94 28.58 -17.12
CA VAL A 175 -4.20 28.80 -18.54
C VAL A 175 -4.98 30.09 -18.79
N SER A 176 -6.00 30.37 -17.97
CA SER A 176 -6.85 31.56 -18.09
C SER A 176 -6.07 32.89 -18.00
N ASP A 177 -5.02 32.90 -17.17
CA ASP A 177 -4.28 34.14 -16.84
C ASP A 177 -2.93 34.22 -17.55
N LYS A 178 -2.55 33.18 -18.31
CA LYS A 178 -1.23 33.03 -18.93
C LYS A 178 -0.07 33.12 -17.94
N ILE A 179 -0.33 32.69 -16.69
CA ILE A 179 0.67 32.67 -15.61
C ILE A 179 1.40 31.33 -15.67
N ASN A 180 2.75 31.41 -15.63
CA ASN A 180 3.61 30.26 -15.49
C ASN A 180 4.62 30.50 -14.37
N TRP A 181 4.64 29.62 -13.37
CA TRP A 181 5.63 29.66 -12.30
C TRP A 181 6.56 28.48 -12.41
N LEU A 182 7.82 28.69 -12.03
CA LEU A 182 8.84 27.67 -11.97
C LEU A 182 9.57 27.78 -10.64
N VAL A 183 9.46 26.77 -9.80
CA VAL A 183 10.08 26.75 -8.48
C VAL A 183 10.76 25.42 -8.21
N ASN A 184 11.72 25.44 -7.31
CA ASN A 184 12.44 24.24 -6.87
C ASN A 184 12.06 23.89 -5.44
N ARG A 185 11.66 22.61 -5.20
CA ARG A 185 11.26 22.11 -3.87
C ARG A 185 11.91 20.76 -3.57
N ARG A 186 12.37 20.56 -2.33
CA ARG A 186 12.83 19.26 -1.84
C ARG A 186 11.69 18.50 -1.17
N TYR A 187 11.84 17.20 -1.01
CA TYR A 187 10.79 16.34 -0.43
C TYR A 187 10.29 16.82 0.95
N SER A 188 11.17 17.35 1.80
CA SER A 188 10.77 17.92 3.10
C SER A 188 9.83 19.14 2.98
N ASP A 189 9.91 19.89 1.88
CA ASP A 189 9.03 21.04 1.65
C ASP A 189 7.59 20.57 1.40
N PHE A 190 7.41 19.42 0.73
CA PHE A 190 6.09 18.80 0.55
C PHE A 190 5.52 18.31 1.88
N ILE A 191 6.34 17.73 2.75
CA ILE A 191 5.91 17.33 4.09
C ILE A 191 5.43 18.56 4.87
N ASN A 192 6.21 19.63 4.87
CA ASN A 192 5.87 20.88 5.56
C ASN A 192 4.57 21.48 5.00
N LEU A 193 4.40 21.50 3.68
CA LEU A 193 3.16 21.94 3.03
C LEU A 193 1.97 21.10 3.51
N ARG A 194 2.08 19.78 3.48
CA ARG A 194 1.01 18.87 3.92
C ARG A 194 0.64 19.14 5.38
N THR A 195 1.61 19.23 6.26
CA THR A 195 1.39 19.53 7.69
C THR A 195 0.72 20.89 7.88
N ALA A 196 1.18 21.93 7.19
CA ALA A 196 0.60 23.26 7.28
C ALA A 196 -0.87 23.30 6.80
N LEU A 197 -1.18 22.58 5.69
CA LEU A 197 -2.54 22.45 5.20
C LEU A 197 -3.44 21.64 6.15
N GLN A 198 -2.92 20.57 6.76
CA GLN A 198 -3.66 19.82 7.79
C GLN A 198 -3.96 20.64 9.04
N ASN A 199 -3.10 21.60 9.39
CA ASN A 199 -3.30 22.52 10.49
C ASN A 199 -4.31 23.63 10.12
N GLN A 200 -4.20 24.17 8.92
CA GLN A 200 -5.10 25.22 8.42
C GLN A 200 -6.51 24.70 8.14
N PHE A 201 -6.61 23.46 7.60
CA PHE A 201 -7.86 22.81 7.19
C PHE A 201 -8.04 21.45 7.87
N PRO A 202 -8.21 21.42 9.21
CA PRO A 202 -8.21 20.17 9.98
C PRO A 202 -9.36 19.22 9.64
N ASN A 203 -10.40 19.73 8.97
CA ASN A 203 -11.61 18.98 8.61
C ASN A 203 -11.66 18.57 7.13
N ASN A 204 -10.60 18.88 6.35
CA ASN A 204 -10.49 18.49 4.95
C ASN A 204 -9.48 17.35 4.79
N LEU A 205 -9.75 16.46 3.86
CA LEU A 205 -8.82 15.39 3.49
C LEU A 205 -7.65 15.96 2.69
N VAL A 206 -6.49 16.08 3.33
CA VAL A 206 -5.26 16.47 2.63
C VAL A 206 -4.66 15.25 1.95
N PRO A 207 -4.41 15.28 0.63
CA PRO A 207 -3.84 14.17 -0.13
C PRO A 207 -2.59 13.57 0.53
N PRO A 208 -2.33 12.26 0.34
CA PRO A 208 -1.18 11.59 0.94
C PRO A 208 0.12 11.89 0.21
N LEU A 209 1.23 11.77 0.93
CA LEU A 209 2.59 11.79 0.39
C LEU A 209 3.24 10.41 0.44
N PRO A 210 4.12 10.07 -0.51
CA PRO A 210 4.90 8.85 -0.42
C PRO A 210 5.78 8.86 0.83
N GLY A 211 5.95 7.71 1.49
CA GLY A 211 6.70 7.60 2.74
C GLY A 211 8.15 8.08 2.63
N LYS A 212 8.70 8.57 3.75
CA LYS A 212 10.11 8.96 3.87
C LYS A 212 10.99 7.70 3.86
N LYS A 213 11.86 7.57 2.87
CA LYS A 213 12.87 6.50 2.84
C LYS A 213 14.21 7.02 3.36
N MET A 214 14.82 6.30 4.27
CA MET A 214 16.15 6.62 4.80
C MET A 214 17.22 5.75 4.09
N GLY A 215 18.42 6.29 3.93
CA GLY A 215 19.58 5.57 3.36
C GLY A 215 19.92 5.94 1.90
N GLY A 216 21.01 5.34 1.37
CA GLY A 216 21.61 5.69 0.07
C GLY A 216 20.72 5.46 -1.15
N ARG A 217 19.79 4.51 -1.06
CA ARG A 217 18.86 4.19 -2.16
C ARG A 217 17.90 5.32 -2.54
N ARG A 218 17.89 6.45 -1.79
CA ARG A 218 17.07 7.64 -2.13
C ARG A 218 17.51 8.37 -3.40
N PHE A 219 18.70 8.05 -3.93
CA PHE A 219 19.25 8.61 -5.16
C PHE A 219 19.13 7.68 -6.37
N GLU A 220 18.65 6.44 -6.18
CA GLU A 220 18.40 5.51 -7.28
C GLU A 220 17.34 6.11 -8.23
N LEU A 221 17.59 6.09 -9.52
CA LEU A 221 16.73 6.69 -10.55
C LEU A 221 15.29 6.18 -10.47
N ASP A 222 15.11 4.86 -10.28
CA ASP A 222 13.79 4.24 -10.13
C ASP A 222 13.04 4.78 -8.90
N PHE A 223 13.73 4.97 -7.78
CA PHE A 223 13.14 5.53 -6.58
C PHE A 223 12.76 7.01 -6.75
N VAL A 224 13.64 7.80 -7.37
CA VAL A 224 13.39 9.22 -7.64
C VAL A 224 12.22 9.41 -8.60
N SER A 225 12.16 8.60 -9.67
CA SER A 225 11.06 8.62 -10.64
C SER A 225 9.71 8.27 -10.00
N LYS A 226 9.66 7.20 -9.17
CA LYS A 226 8.45 6.81 -8.43
C LYS A 226 8.00 7.89 -7.45
N ARG A 227 8.94 8.50 -6.72
CA ARG A 227 8.62 9.59 -5.80
C ARG A 227 8.07 10.79 -6.54
N MET A 228 8.68 11.16 -7.66
CA MET A 228 8.23 12.26 -8.50
C MET A 228 6.78 12.04 -8.99
N HIS A 229 6.44 10.82 -9.42
CA HIS A 229 5.08 10.45 -9.79
C HIS A 229 4.08 10.71 -8.65
N PHE A 230 4.33 10.20 -7.44
CA PHE A 230 3.42 10.40 -6.30
C PHE A 230 3.38 11.86 -5.81
N LEU A 231 4.47 12.62 -5.93
CA LEU A 231 4.47 14.05 -5.63
C LEU A 231 3.63 14.84 -6.64
N ASN A 232 3.65 14.42 -7.90
CA ASN A 232 2.80 15.00 -8.94
C ASN A 232 1.31 14.73 -8.66
N GLU A 233 0.94 13.49 -8.29
CA GLU A 233 -0.40 13.13 -7.83
C GLU A 233 -0.84 13.98 -6.63
N PHE A 234 0.04 14.15 -5.64
CA PHE A 234 -0.22 14.98 -4.47
C PHE A 234 -0.58 16.43 -4.85
N LEU A 235 0.25 17.10 -5.67
CA LEU A 235 0.00 18.49 -6.06
C LEU A 235 -1.23 18.62 -6.96
N SER A 236 -1.42 17.70 -7.91
CA SER A 236 -2.59 17.71 -8.80
C SER A 236 -3.89 17.60 -8.00
N ASN A 237 -3.92 16.74 -6.99
CA ASN A 237 -5.07 16.63 -6.10
C ASN A 237 -5.24 17.85 -5.18
N LEU A 238 -4.16 18.50 -4.72
CA LEU A 238 -4.27 19.72 -3.91
C LEU A 238 -4.88 20.87 -4.70
N VAL A 239 -4.41 21.12 -5.93
CA VAL A 239 -4.92 22.23 -6.75
C VAL A 239 -6.31 21.98 -7.33
N ALA A 240 -6.88 20.79 -7.13
CA ALA A 240 -8.27 20.48 -7.48
C ALA A 240 -9.26 20.86 -6.37
N ILE A 241 -8.80 21.20 -5.16
CA ILE A 241 -9.64 21.47 -3.99
C ILE A 241 -9.68 22.97 -3.73
N GLU A 242 -10.88 23.56 -3.81
CA GLU A 242 -11.06 25.02 -3.71
C GLU A 242 -10.63 25.59 -2.35
N GLU A 243 -10.84 24.86 -1.26
CA GLU A 243 -10.41 25.29 0.07
C GLU A 243 -8.88 25.45 0.12
N PHE A 244 -8.12 24.55 -0.51
CA PHE A 244 -6.66 24.65 -0.53
C PHE A 244 -6.16 25.74 -1.47
N LYS A 245 -6.87 26.01 -2.57
CA LYS A 245 -6.54 27.14 -3.45
C LYS A 245 -6.60 28.49 -2.74
N ALA A 246 -7.47 28.62 -1.72
CA ALA A 246 -7.56 29.82 -0.88
C ALA A 246 -6.39 29.98 0.11
N SER A 247 -5.47 29.01 0.17
CA SER A 247 -4.33 29.04 1.11
C SER A 247 -3.14 29.81 0.56
N ASP A 248 -2.71 30.84 1.28
CA ASP A 248 -1.46 31.55 0.98
C ASP A 248 -0.23 30.64 1.04
N ILE A 249 -0.32 29.56 1.81
CA ILE A 249 0.76 28.58 1.96
C ILE A 249 0.93 27.78 0.66
N LEU A 250 -0.18 27.35 0.05
CA LEU A 250 -0.14 26.67 -1.25
C LEU A 250 0.37 27.62 -2.34
N ILE A 251 -0.10 28.86 -2.34
CA ILE A 251 0.38 29.88 -3.29
C ILE A 251 1.90 30.08 -3.15
N ALA A 252 2.39 30.26 -1.93
CA ALA A 252 3.82 30.41 -1.68
C ALA A 252 4.63 29.18 -2.11
N PHE A 253 4.08 27.97 -1.89
CA PHE A 253 4.72 26.73 -2.34
C PHE A 253 4.85 26.66 -3.86
N LEU A 254 3.84 27.12 -4.61
CA LEU A 254 3.80 27.04 -6.06
C LEU A 254 4.54 28.19 -6.77
N SER A 255 4.66 29.38 -6.13
CA SER A 255 5.13 30.59 -6.79
C SER A 255 6.41 31.20 -6.22
N MET A 256 6.71 30.99 -4.93
CA MET A 256 7.81 31.72 -4.27
C MET A 256 9.17 31.12 -4.63
N VAL A 257 9.98 31.88 -5.35
CA VAL A 257 11.33 31.47 -5.80
C VAL A 257 12.38 31.65 -4.71
N ASP A 258 12.30 32.76 -3.93
CA ASP A 258 13.25 33.01 -2.85
C ASP A 258 13.15 31.94 -1.77
N ARG A 259 14.25 31.24 -1.54
CA ARG A 259 14.32 30.10 -0.61
C ARG A 259 14.16 30.54 0.84
N THR A 260 14.73 31.66 1.23
CA THR A 260 14.73 32.15 2.61
C THR A 260 13.34 32.60 3.01
N GLN A 261 12.68 33.39 2.15
CA GLN A 261 11.31 33.82 2.38
C GLN A 261 10.33 32.65 2.41
N PHE A 262 10.52 31.68 1.51
CA PHE A 262 9.73 30.44 1.50
C PHE A 262 9.87 29.66 2.83
N GLU A 263 11.09 29.42 3.28
CA GLU A 263 11.34 28.69 4.55
C GLU A 263 10.75 29.42 5.76
N PHE A 264 10.86 30.76 5.80
CA PHE A 264 10.24 31.57 6.85
C PHE A 264 8.72 31.38 6.87
N LYS A 265 8.06 31.52 5.70
CA LYS A 265 6.60 31.38 5.58
C LYS A 265 6.13 29.96 5.94
N MET A 266 6.86 28.95 5.53
CA MET A 266 6.56 27.55 5.88
C MET A 266 6.74 27.26 7.37
N LYS A 267 7.74 27.85 8.03
CA LYS A 267 7.96 27.73 9.47
C LYS A 267 6.82 28.37 10.27
N GLU A 268 6.39 29.55 9.88
CA GLU A 268 5.23 30.23 10.46
C GLU A 268 3.96 29.37 10.32
N ALA A 269 3.70 28.84 9.15
CA ALA A 269 2.53 28.02 8.87
C ALA A 269 2.49 26.68 9.63
N ASN A 270 3.64 26.11 9.96
CA ASN A 270 3.73 24.89 10.76
C ASN A 270 3.62 25.12 12.28
N ASN A 271 3.50 26.38 12.71
CA ASN A 271 3.24 26.76 14.10
C ASN A 271 1.89 27.53 14.19
N PRO A 272 0.76 26.83 13.94
CA PRO A 272 -0.53 27.48 13.85
C PRO A 272 -1.01 28.02 15.20
N PRO A 273 -1.88 29.05 15.18
CA PRO A 273 -2.59 29.46 16.38
C PRO A 273 -3.47 28.31 16.90
N PRO A 274 -3.84 28.33 18.18
CA PRO A 274 -4.72 27.30 18.74
C PRO A 274 -6.03 27.21 17.94
N PRO A 275 -6.60 26.01 17.82
CA PRO A 275 -7.83 25.81 17.05
C PRO A 275 -8.98 26.64 17.64
N PRO A 276 -9.87 27.18 16.81
CA PRO A 276 -10.96 28.05 17.24
C PRO A 276 -11.83 27.34 18.30
N LEU A 277 -12.21 28.08 19.33
CA LEU A 277 -13.06 27.59 20.42
C LEU A 277 -14.53 27.46 19.98
N TYR A 278 -15.00 28.38 19.16
CA TYR A 278 -16.38 28.45 18.72
C TYR A 278 -16.52 28.04 17.26
N ILE A 279 -17.69 27.51 16.90
CA ILE A 279 -17.99 27.10 15.52
C ILE A 279 -18.03 28.30 14.57
N GLU A 280 -18.41 29.46 15.09
CA GLU A 280 -18.50 30.74 14.40
C GLU A 280 -17.13 31.27 13.96
N ASP A 281 -16.05 30.87 14.68
CA ASP A 281 -14.66 31.25 14.35
C ASP A 281 -14.06 30.38 13.24
N ILE A 282 -14.72 29.30 12.85
CA ILE A 282 -14.28 28.45 11.74
C ILE A 282 -14.42 29.24 10.44
N LYS A 283 -13.40 29.12 9.56
CA LYS A 283 -13.42 29.78 8.26
C LYS A 283 -13.88 28.80 7.18
N THR A 284 -14.89 29.20 6.38
CA THR A 284 -15.36 28.46 5.20
C THR A 284 -15.51 29.39 4.00
N LEU A 285 -15.43 28.86 2.77
CA LEU A 285 -15.50 29.67 1.56
C LEU A 285 -16.82 30.45 1.41
N ASN A 286 -17.92 29.92 1.94
CA ASN A 286 -19.26 30.51 1.85
C ASN A 286 -19.73 31.20 3.14
N GLY A 287 -18.90 31.22 4.20
CA GLY A 287 -19.24 31.84 5.49
C GLY A 287 -20.40 31.17 6.23
N LYS A 288 -20.75 29.93 5.87
CA LYS A 288 -21.87 29.21 6.46
C LYS A 288 -21.51 27.77 6.78
N ILE A 289 -22.00 27.28 7.91
CA ILE A 289 -21.87 25.91 8.36
C ILE A 289 -23.27 25.34 8.63
N LYS A 290 -23.59 24.23 7.97
CA LYS A 290 -24.82 23.49 8.22
C LYS A 290 -24.47 22.19 8.92
N ILE A 291 -25.05 21.92 10.09
CA ILE A 291 -24.83 20.70 10.85
C ILE A 291 -26.16 19.98 11.13
N PHE A 292 -26.06 18.69 11.36
CA PHE A 292 -27.18 17.89 11.86
C PHE A 292 -26.84 17.47 13.29
N ILE A 293 -27.73 17.78 14.23
CA ILE A 293 -27.56 17.37 15.64
C ILE A 293 -28.33 16.07 15.83
N ASP A 294 -27.72 14.97 15.45
CA ASP A 294 -28.11 13.64 15.90
C ASP A 294 -26.86 12.84 16.24
N ASN A 295 -26.72 12.47 17.50
CA ASN A 295 -25.47 11.91 18.02
C ASN A 295 -25.50 10.38 18.15
N SER A 296 -26.66 9.73 18.07
CA SER A 296 -26.77 8.29 18.42
C SER A 296 -26.53 7.34 17.25
N SER A 297 -26.91 7.72 16.02
CA SER A 297 -26.74 6.89 14.83
C SER A 297 -25.35 7.02 14.19
N ASN A 298 -24.64 8.11 14.47
CA ASN A 298 -23.37 8.41 13.83
C ASN A 298 -22.20 7.53 14.30
N ASP A 299 -22.21 7.05 15.55
CA ASP A 299 -21.08 6.32 16.11
C ASP A 299 -20.88 4.94 15.47
N GLN A 300 -21.98 4.21 15.24
CA GLN A 300 -21.93 2.92 14.56
C GLN A 300 -21.52 3.09 13.08
N TYR A 301 -22.07 4.10 12.39
CA TYR A 301 -21.69 4.42 11.02
C TYR A 301 -20.19 4.69 10.90
N PHE A 302 -19.66 5.56 11.73
CA PHE A 302 -18.23 5.88 11.71
C PHE A 302 -17.32 4.72 12.11
N GLY A 303 -17.76 3.87 13.06
CA GLY A 303 -17.08 2.63 13.41
C GLY A 303 -16.97 1.68 12.21
N ASN A 304 -18.05 1.52 11.44
CA ASN A 304 -18.07 0.70 10.24
C ASN A 304 -17.16 1.24 9.15
N VAL A 305 -17.19 2.55 8.90
CA VAL A 305 -16.30 3.22 7.92
C VAL A 305 -14.83 3.05 8.31
N GLN A 306 -14.49 3.22 9.57
CA GLN A 306 -13.13 3.04 10.07
C GLN A 306 -12.65 1.60 9.89
N ASN A 307 -13.48 0.62 10.23
CA ASN A 307 -13.17 -0.80 10.05
C ASN A 307 -12.99 -1.14 8.56
N TYR A 308 -13.84 -0.61 7.69
CA TYR A 308 -13.68 -0.78 6.25
C TYR A 308 -12.30 -0.31 5.77
N PHE A 309 -11.89 0.93 6.10
CA PHE A 309 -10.58 1.43 5.66
C PHE A 309 -9.41 0.70 6.28
N LYS A 310 -9.50 0.26 7.54
CA LYS A 310 -8.47 -0.59 8.17
C LYS A 310 -8.28 -1.90 7.42
N LEU A 311 -9.39 -2.60 7.11
CA LEU A 311 -9.37 -3.86 6.35
C LEU A 311 -8.89 -3.64 4.90
N GLN A 312 -9.42 -2.63 4.24
CA GLN A 312 -8.99 -2.27 2.88
C GLN A 312 -7.49 -2.03 2.82
N ASN A 313 -6.93 -1.24 3.76
CA ASN A 313 -5.51 -0.94 3.79
C ASN A 313 -4.65 -2.18 4.04
N GLN A 314 -5.08 -3.10 4.91
CA GLN A 314 -4.39 -4.38 5.12
C GLN A 314 -4.37 -5.24 3.85
N LEU A 315 -5.50 -5.33 3.15
CA LEU A 315 -5.60 -6.07 1.90
C LEU A 315 -4.76 -5.46 0.78
N LEU A 316 -4.80 -4.13 0.65
CA LEU A 316 -4.01 -3.40 -0.33
C LEU A 316 -2.50 -3.46 -0.02
N GLU A 317 -2.11 -3.52 1.25
CA GLU A 317 -0.72 -3.74 1.62
C GLU A 317 -0.24 -5.12 1.18
N LYS A 318 -1.01 -6.17 1.49
CA LYS A 318 -0.73 -7.53 1.02
C LYS A 318 -0.65 -7.59 -0.51
N LEU A 319 -1.65 -7.04 -1.20
CA LEU A 319 -1.65 -6.96 -2.67
C LEU A 319 -0.38 -6.27 -3.20
N ASN A 320 0.04 -5.19 -2.57
CA ASN A 320 1.25 -4.47 -2.97
C ASN A 320 2.53 -5.29 -2.73
N GLU A 321 2.58 -6.13 -1.70
CA GLU A 321 3.69 -7.06 -1.46
C GLU A 321 3.71 -8.18 -2.52
N ASP A 322 2.56 -8.78 -2.82
CA ASP A 322 2.42 -9.80 -3.85
C ASP A 322 2.81 -9.26 -5.24
N LEU A 323 2.34 -8.06 -5.59
CA LEU A 323 2.72 -7.38 -6.83
C LEU A 323 4.21 -7.00 -6.88
N LYS A 324 4.82 -6.68 -5.73
CA LYS A 324 6.26 -6.42 -5.64
C LYS A 324 7.07 -7.68 -5.90
N LEU A 325 6.63 -8.81 -5.37
CA LEU A 325 7.25 -10.11 -5.64
C LEU A 325 7.10 -10.49 -7.11
N PHE A 326 5.89 -10.39 -7.66
CA PHE A 326 5.62 -10.62 -9.08
C PHE A 326 6.55 -9.77 -9.98
N TYR A 327 6.65 -8.47 -9.72
CA TYR A 327 7.54 -7.56 -10.45
C TYR A 327 9.01 -7.99 -10.38
N LYS A 328 9.46 -8.45 -9.20
CA LYS A 328 10.83 -8.96 -9.02
C LYS A 328 11.08 -10.23 -9.84
N MET A 329 10.11 -11.14 -9.86
CA MET A 329 10.20 -12.39 -10.64
C MET A 329 10.24 -12.11 -12.14
N MET A 330 9.40 -11.20 -12.62
CA MET A 330 9.39 -10.78 -14.03
C MET A 330 10.73 -10.13 -14.44
N ASN A 331 11.32 -9.29 -13.59
CA ASN A 331 12.65 -8.72 -13.86
C ASN A 331 13.75 -9.79 -13.90
N ALA A 332 13.67 -10.81 -13.06
CA ALA A 332 14.59 -11.95 -13.11
C ALA A 332 14.41 -12.77 -14.41
N ALA A 333 13.17 -12.96 -14.85
CA ALA A 333 12.89 -13.60 -16.14
C ALA A 333 13.49 -12.81 -17.32
N VAL A 334 13.35 -11.48 -17.32
CA VAL A 334 13.97 -10.59 -18.33
C VAL A 334 15.49 -10.76 -18.36
N ALA A 335 16.15 -10.80 -17.18
CA ALA A 335 17.60 -11.00 -17.08
C ALA A 335 18.04 -12.39 -17.60
N ASN A 336 17.26 -13.43 -17.30
CA ASN A 336 17.52 -14.78 -17.82
C ASN A 336 17.36 -14.86 -19.35
N LEU A 337 16.32 -14.23 -19.90
CA LEU A 337 16.13 -14.15 -21.36
C LEU A 337 17.28 -13.40 -22.05
N GLU A 338 17.87 -12.41 -21.39
CA GLU A 338 19.06 -11.73 -21.90
C GLU A 338 20.29 -12.66 -21.96
N ASN A 339 20.45 -13.53 -20.97
CA ASN A 339 21.54 -14.52 -20.99
C ASN A 339 21.31 -15.53 -22.12
N VAL A 340 20.09 -16.07 -22.27
CA VAL A 340 19.75 -16.99 -23.36
C VAL A 340 19.97 -16.33 -24.73
N GLN A 341 19.61 -15.06 -24.90
CA GLN A 341 19.92 -14.30 -26.13
C GLN A 341 21.43 -14.31 -26.42
N LYS A 342 22.26 -14.00 -25.43
CA LYS A 342 23.72 -13.96 -25.58
C LYS A 342 24.29 -15.34 -25.91
N ASP A 343 23.78 -16.40 -25.31
CA ASP A 343 24.20 -17.77 -25.60
C ASP A 343 23.95 -18.12 -27.08
N PHE A 344 22.79 -17.76 -27.64
CA PHE A 344 22.51 -17.93 -29.06
C PHE A 344 23.40 -17.05 -29.96
N GLU A 345 23.70 -15.82 -29.56
CA GLU A 345 24.65 -14.96 -30.28
C GLU A 345 26.06 -15.57 -30.30
N PHE A 346 26.52 -16.16 -29.20
CA PHE A 346 27.79 -16.87 -29.15
C PHE A 346 27.81 -18.13 -30.02
N LEU A 347 26.73 -18.93 -30.00
CA LEU A 347 26.58 -20.11 -30.86
C LEU A 347 26.58 -19.71 -32.34
N HIS A 348 25.89 -18.63 -32.71
CA HIS A 348 25.93 -18.06 -34.05
C HIS A 348 27.36 -17.73 -34.47
N LEU A 349 28.10 -16.98 -33.66
CA LEU A 349 29.50 -16.60 -33.95
C LEU A 349 30.43 -17.83 -34.08
N LEU A 350 30.31 -18.80 -33.17
CA LEU A 350 31.12 -20.02 -33.17
C LEU A 350 30.88 -20.83 -34.48
N ASN A 351 29.59 -21.05 -34.82
CA ASN A 351 29.26 -21.85 -36.01
C ASN A 351 29.65 -21.15 -37.32
N ASN A 352 29.60 -19.81 -37.34
CA ASN A 352 30.11 -19.01 -38.47
C ASN A 352 31.65 -19.13 -38.61
N GLN A 353 32.40 -19.11 -37.52
CA GLN A 353 33.86 -19.27 -37.54
C GLN A 353 34.32 -20.63 -38.03
N VAL A 354 33.59 -21.69 -37.70
CA VAL A 354 33.93 -23.07 -38.16
C VAL A 354 33.31 -23.45 -39.51
N HIS A 355 32.71 -22.45 -40.19
CA HIS A 355 32.10 -22.62 -41.52
C HIS A 355 31.05 -23.73 -41.55
N MET A 356 30.15 -23.78 -40.54
CA MET A 356 29.02 -24.69 -40.54
C MET A 356 28.06 -24.34 -41.68
N LYS A 357 27.10 -25.27 -41.99
CA LYS A 357 26.07 -25.02 -42.99
C LYS A 357 25.31 -23.73 -42.68
N GLU A 358 25.04 -22.95 -43.73
CA GLU A 358 24.41 -21.63 -43.64
C GLU A 358 23.07 -21.67 -42.91
N ASP A 359 22.25 -22.72 -43.13
CA ASP A 359 20.96 -22.88 -42.46
C ASP A 359 21.09 -23.02 -40.94
N ILE A 360 22.14 -23.71 -40.45
CA ILE A 360 22.42 -23.84 -39.00
C ILE A 360 22.84 -22.49 -38.43
N VAL A 361 23.73 -21.77 -39.12
CA VAL A 361 24.22 -20.44 -38.67
C VAL A 361 23.05 -19.45 -38.61
N LYS A 362 22.20 -19.42 -39.62
CA LYS A 362 20.98 -18.59 -39.65
C LYS A 362 19.99 -18.96 -38.54
N SER A 363 19.82 -20.24 -38.23
CA SER A 363 18.93 -20.66 -37.13
C SER A 363 19.36 -20.10 -35.80
N TYR A 364 20.66 -20.11 -35.45
CA TYR A 364 21.15 -19.51 -34.21
C TYR A 364 20.95 -17.98 -34.16
N GLU A 365 21.15 -17.30 -35.30
CA GLU A 365 20.89 -15.86 -35.42
C GLU A 365 19.40 -15.54 -35.17
N GLN A 366 18.49 -16.32 -35.79
CA GLN A 366 17.05 -16.16 -35.61
C GLN A 366 16.60 -16.38 -34.17
N PHE A 367 17.12 -17.40 -33.49
CA PHE A 367 16.86 -17.64 -32.08
C PHE A 367 17.36 -16.47 -31.22
N GLY A 368 18.57 -15.95 -31.43
CA GLY A 368 19.10 -14.78 -30.74
C GLY A 368 18.18 -13.55 -30.90
N PHE A 369 17.73 -13.31 -32.15
CA PHE A 369 16.81 -12.21 -32.44
C PHE A 369 15.44 -12.40 -31.80
N PHE A 370 14.89 -13.62 -31.80
CA PHE A 370 13.64 -13.96 -31.14
C PHE A 370 13.70 -13.66 -29.63
N PHE A 371 14.70 -14.18 -28.92
CA PHE A 371 14.83 -13.98 -27.47
C PHE A 371 15.06 -12.51 -27.11
N LYS A 372 15.76 -11.74 -27.94
CA LYS A 372 15.92 -10.30 -27.79
C LYS A 372 14.57 -9.57 -27.83
N ASN A 373 13.73 -9.87 -28.82
CA ASN A 373 12.43 -9.24 -28.99
C ASN A 373 11.46 -9.65 -27.88
N TRP A 374 11.40 -10.94 -27.55
CA TRP A 374 10.56 -11.44 -26.48
C TRP A 374 10.95 -10.85 -25.12
N LYS A 375 12.23 -10.74 -24.81
CA LYS A 375 12.72 -10.04 -23.62
C LYS A 375 12.18 -8.59 -23.52
N ASN A 376 12.20 -7.85 -24.63
CA ASN A 376 11.72 -6.46 -24.65
C ASN A 376 10.20 -6.39 -24.42
N VAL A 377 9.44 -7.31 -24.96
CA VAL A 377 7.98 -7.42 -24.72
C VAL A 377 7.71 -7.65 -23.24
N ILE A 378 8.36 -8.65 -22.63
CA ILE A 378 8.20 -8.97 -21.20
C ILE A 378 8.59 -7.76 -20.32
N PHE A 379 9.67 -7.06 -20.67
CA PHE A 379 10.12 -5.86 -19.95
C PHE A 379 9.05 -4.75 -19.98
N ASN A 380 8.51 -4.45 -21.17
CA ASN A 380 7.48 -3.42 -21.35
C ASN A 380 6.17 -3.80 -20.63
N GLN A 381 5.75 -5.05 -20.73
CA GLN A 381 4.57 -5.57 -20.02
C GLN A 381 4.70 -5.42 -18.50
N ASN A 382 5.88 -5.77 -17.97
CA ASN A 382 6.16 -5.63 -16.54
C ASN A 382 6.12 -4.16 -16.06
N ASP A 383 6.60 -3.22 -16.87
CA ASP A 383 6.57 -1.78 -16.54
C ASP A 383 5.15 -1.23 -16.52
N VAL A 384 4.29 -1.64 -17.47
CA VAL A 384 2.87 -1.27 -17.50
C VAL A 384 2.14 -1.82 -16.26
N ILE A 385 2.33 -3.10 -15.91
CA ILE A 385 1.73 -3.70 -14.71
C ILE A 385 2.20 -2.96 -13.46
N ARG A 386 3.47 -2.62 -13.37
CA ARG A 386 4.01 -1.84 -12.25
C ARG A 386 3.31 -0.49 -12.10
N LYS A 387 3.21 0.27 -13.18
CA LYS A 387 2.65 1.63 -13.16
C LYS A 387 1.14 1.62 -12.92
N ARG A 388 0.40 0.81 -13.69
CA ARG A 388 -1.06 0.85 -13.74
C ARG A 388 -1.75 -0.02 -12.69
N VAL A 389 -1.06 -1.02 -12.14
CA VAL A 389 -1.63 -1.88 -11.11
C VAL A 389 -0.97 -1.62 -9.76
N LYS A 390 0.33 -1.88 -9.65
CA LYS A 390 1.02 -1.81 -8.36
C LYS A 390 1.06 -0.40 -7.77
N ASP A 391 1.50 0.60 -8.55
CA ASP A 391 1.65 1.97 -8.05
C ASP A 391 0.27 2.64 -7.86
N PHE A 392 -0.72 2.28 -8.68
CA PHE A 392 -2.12 2.71 -8.51
C PHE A 392 -2.72 2.22 -7.18
N PHE A 393 -2.72 0.91 -6.91
CA PHE A 393 -3.28 0.38 -5.66
C PHE A 393 -2.49 0.82 -4.42
N LYS A 394 -1.20 1.06 -4.55
CA LYS A 394 -0.42 1.70 -3.49
C LYS A 394 -0.92 3.11 -3.18
N TYR A 395 -1.29 3.90 -4.21
CA TYR A 395 -1.83 5.24 -3.99
C TYR A 395 -3.22 5.20 -3.34
N VAL A 396 -4.10 4.29 -3.78
CA VAL A 396 -5.42 4.05 -3.14
C VAL A 396 -5.27 3.72 -1.65
N ARG A 397 -4.29 2.87 -1.28
CA ARG A 397 -3.99 2.58 0.13
C ARG A 397 -3.57 3.84 0.90
N MET A 398 -2.69 4.65 0.32
CA MET A 398 -2.23 5.90 0.94
C MET A 398 -3.39 6.89 1.16
N GLU A 399 -4.36 6.96 0.24
CA GLU A 399 -5.58 7.77 0.42
C GLU A 399 -6.46 7.24 1.55
N GLY A 400 -6.60 5.93 1.67
CA GLY A 400 -7.29 5.30 2.81
C GLY A 400 -6.61 5.61 4.15
N GLU A 401 -5.28 5.61 4.21
CA GLU A 401 -4.51 6.03 5.38
C GLU A 401 -4.74 7.51 5.72
N ALA A 402 -4.73 8.39 4.72
CA ALA A 402 -5.00 9.82 4.91
C ALA A 402 -6.43 10.08 5.41
N TYR A 403 -7.41 9.27 4.98
CA TYR A 403 -8.76 9.34 5.51
C TYR A 403 -8.83 8.90 6.98
N LEU A 404 -8.10 7.84 7.36
CA LEU A 404 -8.00 7.41 8.75
C LEU A 404 -7.31 8.47 9.65
N GLU A 405 -6.33 9.21 9.13
CA GLU A 405 -5.74 10.36 9.84
C GLU A 405 -6.79 11.47 10.11
N LEU A 406 -7.62 11.81 9.12
CA LEU A 406 -8.72 12.74 9.31
C LEU A 406 -9.71 12.23 10.36
N PHE A 407 -10.00 10.94 10.31
CA PHE A 407 -10.93 10.29 11.21
C PHE A 407 -10.45 10.25 12.67
N SER A 408 -9.14 10.07 12.91
CA SER A 408 -8.57 10.07 14.26
C SER A 408 -8.77 11.41 14.98
N LYS A 409 -8.71 12.53 14.26
CA LYS A 409 -9.01 13.86 14.82
C LYS A 409 -10.47 14.00 15.26
N ARG A 410 -11.40 13.40 14.52
CA ARG A 410 -12.81 13.32 14.92
C ARG A 410 -12.96 12.53 16.23
N GLU A 411 -12.29 11.37 16.35
CA GLU A 411 -12.34 10.54 17.54
C GLU A 411 -11.80 11.28 18.79
N GLU A 412 -10.74 12.05 18.65
CA GLU A 412 -10.20 12.87 19.75
C GLU A 412 -11.26 13.84 20.30
N ILE A 413 -11.98 14.53 19.42
CA ILE A 413 -13.00 15.49 19.80
C ILE A 413 -14.22 14.78 20.40
N GLN A 414 -14.62 13.63 19.86
CA GLN A 414 -15.69 12.81 20.41
C GLN A 414 -15.34 12.31 21.83
N ASN A 415 -14.15 11.77 22.01
CA ASN A 415 -13.69 11.28 23.30
C ASN A 415 -13.63 12.42 24.34
N LYS A 416 -13.17 13.60 23.93
CA LYS A 416 -13.20 14.80 24.77
C LYS A 416 -14.63 15.18 25.16
N PHE A 417 -15.55 15.23 24.20
CA PHE A 417 -16.96 15.53 24.47
C PHE A 417 -17.58 14.54 25.46
N LEU A 418 -17.36 13.24 25.28
CA LEU A 418 -17.88 12.20 26.17
C LEU A 418 -17.28 12.29 27.59
N SER A 419 -15.96 12.56 27.69
CA SER A 419 -15.28 12.74 28.97
C SER A 419 -15.79 13.96 29.71
N ASP A 420 -15.86 15.11 29.04
CA ASP A 420 -16.29 16.39 29.64
C ASP A 420 -17.78 16.36 30.01
N SER A 421 -18.64 15.69 29.21
CA SER A 421 -20.05 15.45 29.52
C SER A 421 -20.21 14.65 30.82
N LYS A 422 -19.46 13.53 30.97
CA LYS A 422 -19.51 12.73 32.20
C LYS A 422 -19.04 13.51 33.42
N LYS A 423 -17.94 14.27 33.30
CA LYS A 423 -17.42 15.12 34.39
C LYS A 423 -18.42 16.20 34.80
N LEU A 424 -19.01 16.87 33.82
CA LEU A 424 -20.02 17.92 34.09
C LEU A 424 -21.26 17.34 34.76
N GLN A 425 -21.75 16.17 34.29
CA GLN A 425 -22.90 15.51 34.91
C GLN A 425 -22.61 15.13 36.37
N ALA A 426 -21.46 14.52 36.65
CA ALA A 426 -21.05 14.18 38.02
C ALA A 426 -20.90 15.44 38.93
N LYS A 427 -20.37 16.55 38.38
CA LYS A 427 -20.30 17.83 39.10
C LYS A 427 -21.69 18.37 39.45
N LYS A 428 -22.62 18.37 38.49
CA LYS A 428 -24.02 18.80 38.68
C LYS A 428 -24.74 17.94 39.72
N ASP A 429 -24.60 16.59 39.65
CA ASP A 429 -25.20 15.69 40.63
C ASP A 429 -24.68 15.93 42.06
N LYS A 430 -23.35 16.19 42.20
CA LYS A 430 -22.74 16.53 43.50
C LYS A 430 -23.25 17.88 44.02
N LEU A 431 -23.31 18.91 43.20
CA LEU A 431 -23.83 20.23 43.58
C LEU A 431 -25.31 20.18 43.96
N TRP A 432 -26.10 19.38 43.20
CA TRP A 432 -27.51 19.14 43.54
C TRP A 432 -27.66 18.48 44.90
N ALA A 433 -26.86 17.44 45.21
CA ALA A 433 -26.91 16.75 46.49
C ALA A 433 -26.52 17.66 47.69
N GLN A 434 -25.68 18.66 47.48
CA GLN A 434 -25.30 19.63 48.49
C GLN A 434 -26.37 20.71 48.75
N MET A 435 -27.29 20.92 47.80
CA MET A 435 -28.35 21.95 47.87
C MET A 435 -27.86 23.37 48.19
N ASP A 436 -26.59 23.68 47.89
CA ASP A 436 -25.99 24.97 48.10
C ASP A 436 -26.00 25.79 46.79
N ILE A 437 -27.07 26.56 46.61
CA ILE A 437 -27.34 27.34 45.38
C ILE A 437 -26.22 28.36 45.11
N SER A 438 -25.51 28.85 46.12
CA SER A 438 -24.43 29.81 45.94
C SER A 438 -23.27 29.28 45.12
N LYS A 439 -23.12 27.94 45.04
CA LYS A 439 -22.07 27.25 44.31
C LYS A 439 -22.49 26.81 42.90
N TRP A 440 -23.74 27.09 42.50
CA TRP A 440 -24.29 26.53 41.24
C TRP A 440 -23.85 27.25 39.98
N GLU A 441 -23.20 28.41 40.08
CA GLU A 441 -22.78 29.22 38.93
C GLU A 441 -23.93 29.36 37.89
N ILE A 442 -24.98 30.00 38.32
CA ILE A 442 -26.18 30.26 37.52
C ILE A 442 -26.00 31.62 36.84
N LEU A 443 -26.14 31.65 35.51
CA LEU A 443 -26.21 32.92 34.78
C LEU A 443 -27.52 33.62 35.16
N GLU A 444 -27.43 34.81 35.78
CA GLU A 444 -28.61 35.61 36.05
C GLU A 444 -29.18 36.16 34.74
N ASP A 445 -30.07 35.37 34.12
CA ASP A 445 -30.92 35.81 33.04
C ASP A 445 -32.13 36.50 33.73
N PHE A 446 -32.02 37.80 33.93
CA PHE A 446 -32.99 38.61 34.68
C PHE A 446 -34.42 38.28 34.28
N GLY A 447 -35.17 37.64 35.18
CA GLY A 447 -36.61 37.44 35.09
C GLY A 447 -37.10 36.09 34.48
N ARG A 448 -36.23 35.19 34.05
CA ARG A 448 -36.64 33.93 33.40
C ARG A 448 -36.36 32.64 34.20
N ILE A 449 -35.76 32.74 35.38
CA ILE A 449 -35.47 31.57 36.23
C ILE A 449 -36.54 31.44 37.29
N ASP A 450 -37.33 30.37 37.27
CA ASP A 450 -38.24 30.02 38.35
C ASP A 450 -37.45 29.50 39.54
N ARG A 451 -37.30 30.33 40.60
CA ARG A 451 -36.52 30.01 41.80
C ARG A 451 -37.13 28.86 42.61
N VAL A 452 -38.45 28.60 42.47
CA VAL A 452 -39.10 27.49 43.19
C VAL A 452 -38.79 26.16 42.46
N LEU A 453 -38.90 26.14 41.13
CA LEU A 453 -38.54 24.98 40.35
C LEU A 453 -37.04 24.67 40.41
N LEU A 454 -36.21 25.69 40.53
CA LEU A 454 -34.73 25.56 40.61
C LEU A 454 -34.28 24.58 41.73
N VAL A 455 -35.01 24.56 42.87
CA VAL A 455 -34.66 23.69 44.03
C VAL A 455 -35.55 22.46 44.17
N ARG A 456 -36.72 22.44 43.48
CA ARG A 456 -37.69 21.33 43.60
C ARG A 456 -37.56 20.32 42.46
N ASP A 457 -37.15 20.78 41.28
CA ASP A 457 -36.98 19.94 40.09
C ASP A 457 -35.51 19.75 39.76
N LYS A 458 -35.00 18.52 39.95
CA LYS A 458 -33.61 18.17 39.69
C LYS A 458 -33.21 18.43 38.23
N ILE A 459 -34.09 18.13 37.29
CA ILE A 459 -33.84 18.28 35.86
C ILE A 459 -33.68 19.77 35.53
N TYR A 460 -34.65 20.57 35.98
CA TYR A 460 -34.61 22.02 35.81
C TYR A 460 -33.41 22.64 36.48
N GLY A 461 -33.11 22.31 37.76
CA GLY A 461 -31.97 22.82 38.51
C GLY A 461 -30.66 22.48 37.84
N CYS A 462 -30.43 21.22 37.49
CA CYS A 462 -29.23 20.78 36.76
C CYS A 462 -29.09 21.42 35.38
N SER A 463 -30.20 21.78 34.71
CA SER A 463 -30.13 22.48 33.41
C SER A 463 -29.62 23.92 33.54
N LYS A 464 -29.77 24.54 34.72
CA LYS A 464 -29.36 25.92 34.99
C LYS A 464 -27.99 26.05 35.67
N MET A 465 -27.44 24.97 36.23
CA MET A 465 -26.13 24.93 36.90
C MET A 465 -24.96 24.90 35.90
N CYS A 466 -23.79 25.37 36.39
CA CYS A 466 -22.51 25.30 35.69
C CYS A 466 -22.60 25.85 34.25
N THR A 467 -23.12 27.05 34.13
CA THR A 467 -23.46 27.65 32.83
C THR A 467 -22.29 27.74 31.90
N THR A 468 -21.11 28.16 32.38
CA THR A 468 -19.88 28.26 31.56
C THR A 468 -19.46 26.92 31.01
N GLU A 469 -19.41 25.87 31.85
CA GLU A 469 -19.03 24.51 31.41
C GLU A 469 -20.08 23.89 30.48
N THR A 470 -21.37 24.16 30.75
CA THR A 470 -22.47 23.73 29.89
C THR A 470 -22.36 24.36 28.48
N ASN A 471 -22.05 25.67 28.41
CA ASN A 471 -21.84 26.36 27.14
C ASN A 471 -20.60 25.82 26.39
N ASN A 472 -19.51 25.55 27.10
CA ASN A 472 -18.33 24.95 26.51
C ASN A 472 -18.62 23.55 25.94
N LEU A 473 -19.39 22.73 26.66
CA LEU A 473 -19.81 21.42 26.19
C LEU A 473 -20.72 21.51 24.96
N ASN A 474 -21.69 22.45 24.95
CA ASN A 474 -22.55 22.71 23.79
C ASN A 474 -21.74 23.14 22.55
N ASN A 475 -20.72 23.99 22.75
CA ASN A 475 -19.84 24.39 21.66
C ASN A 475 -19.02 23.21 21.13
N LEU A 476 -18.55 22.33 22.01
CA LEU A 476 -17.85 21.11 21.61
C LEU A 476 -18.77 20.14 20.84
N GLN A 477 -20.04 20.04 21.25
CA GLN A 477 -21.06 19.26 20.52
C GLN A 477 -21.33 19.80 19.11
N LYS A 478 -21.46 21.14 18.98
CA LYS A 478 -21.59 21.78 17.65
C LYS A 478 -20.40 21.52 16.75
N LYS A 479 -19.17 21.61 17.32
CA LYS A 479 -17.93 21.26 16.58
C LYS A 479 -17.93 19.83 16.14
N LEU A 480 -18.31 18.87 16.99
CA LEU A 480 -18.39 17.46 16.64
C LEU A 480 -19.39 17.24 15.49
N GLY A 481 -20.56 17.89 15.54
CA GLY A 481 -21.56 17.86 14.46
C GLY A 481 -20.99 18.36 13.12
N TYR A 482 -20.20 19.44 13.15
CA TYR A 482 -19.53 19.96 11.96
C TYR A 482 -18.47 19.00 11.41
N ILE A 483 -17.63 18.44 12.27
CA ILE A 483 -16.58 17.49 11.87
C ILE A 483 -17.20 16.21 11.31
N ASN A 484 -18.28 15.71 11.92
CA ASN A 484 -19.06 14.58 11.40
C ASN A 484 -19.52 14.83 9.97
N LYS A 485 -20.10 16.01 9.72
CA LYS A 485 -20.51 16.41 8.37
C LYS A 485 -19.34 16.45 7.39
N CYS A 486 -18.25 17.12 7.76
CA CYS A 486 -17.05 17.21 6.91
C CYS A 486 -16.50 15.81 6.59
N SER A 487 -16.40 14.92 7.59
CA SER A 487 -15.91 13.54 7.39
C SER A 487 -16.79 12.76 6.41
N ILE A 488 -18.12 12.93 6.48
CA ILE A 488 -19.05 12.30 5.53
C ILE A 488 -18.89 12.89 4.13
N ASP A 489 -18.76 14.20 4.01
CA ASP A 489 -18.60 14.87 2.72
C ASP A 489 -17.28 14.49 2.05
N GLU A 490 -16.17 14.43 2.81
CA GLU A 490 -14.87 13.95 2.31
C GLU A 490 -14.93 12.46 1.91
N LEU A 491 -15.65 11.62 2.66
CA LEU A 491 -15.86 10.22 2.27
C LEU A 491 -16.59 10.11 0.93
N LYS A 492 -17.66 10.89 0.74
CA LYS A 492 -18.41 10.92 -0.53
C LYS A 492 -17.52 11.36 -1.70
N LYS A 493 -16.71 12.41 -1.50
CA LYS A 493 -15.72 12.85 -2.51
C LYS A 493 -14.72 11.74 -2.85
N LEU A 494 -14.19 11.05 -1.84
CA LEU A 494 -13.23 9.95 -2.02
C LEU A 494 -13.84 8.76 -2.77
N VAL A 495 -15.05 8.33 -2.40
CA VAL A 495 -15.76 7.23 -3.06
C VAL A 495 -16.09 7.58 -4.52
N ASN A 496 -16.56 8.80 -4.80
CA ASN A 496 -16.82 9.26 -6.16
C ASN A 496 -15.53 9.34 -6.99
N LYS A 497 -14.44 9.80 -6.38
CA LYS A 497 -13.12 9.79 -7.02
C LYS A 497 -12.72 8.35 -7.37
N TYR A 498 -12.84 7.39 -6.45
CA TYR A 498 -12.49 6.00 -6.72
C TYR A 498 -13.28 5.42 -7.89
N LYS A 499 -14.61 5.64 -7.92
CA LYS A 499 -15.45 5.19 -9.02
C LYS A 499 -14.91 5.62 -10.39
N ASN A 500 -14.49 6.87 -10.52
CA ASN A 500 -13.99 7.42 -11.79
C ASN A 500 -12.55 6.95 -12.06
N THR A 501 -11.67 7.07 -11.08
CA THR A 501 -10.24 6.74 -11.27
C THR A 501 -10.00 5.25 -11.52
N PHE A 502 -10.81 4.33 -10.94
CA PHE A 502 -10.72 2.90 -11.24
C PHE A 502 -11.08 2.61 -12.69
N VAL A 503 -12.18 3.16 -13.18
CA VAL A 503 -12.62 2.99 -14.57
C VAL A 503 -11.59 3.55 -15.55
N ASP A 504 -11.10 4.76 -15.28
CA ASP A 504 -10.10 5.41 -16.13
C ASP A 504 -8.75 4.67 -16.11
N ASN A 505 -8.33 4.18 -14.94
CA ASN A 505 -7.11 3.39 -14.83
C ASN A 505 -7.20 2.06 -15.59
N ILE A 506 -8.36 1.37 -15.57
CA ILE A 506 -8.58 0.15 -16.34
C ILE A 506 -8.51 0.44 -17.85
N LYS A 507 -9.13 1.53 -18.32
CA LYS A 507 -9.07 1.93 -19.73
C LYS A 507 -7.63 2.20 -20.17
N VAL A 508 -6.88 2.98 -19.37
CA VAL A 508 -5.49 3.31 -19.67
C VAL A 508 -4.60 2.07 -19.60
N PHE A 509 -4.80 1.20 -18.59
CA PHE A 509 -4.09 -0.08 -18.48
C PHE A 509 -4.29 -0.96 -19.71
N SER A 510 -5.55 -1.12 -20.15
CA SER A 510 -5.87 -1.89 -21.35
C SER A 510 -5.27 -1.26 -22.61
N GLY A 511 -5.32 0.08 -22.73
CA GLY A 511 -4.73 0.83 -23.83
C GLY A 511 -3.21 0.71 -23.91
N ASP A 512 -2.52 0.75 -22.74
CA ASP A 512 -1.06 0.59 -22.68
C ASP A 512 -0.63 -0.87 -22.93
N LEU A 513 -1.44 -1.86 -22.54
CA LEU A 513 -1.11 -3.28 -22.66
C LEU A 513 -1.39 -3.85 -24.06
N TYR A 514 -2.43 -3.36 -24.74
CA TYR A 514 -2.86 -3.86 -26.05
C TYR A 514 -1.75 -3.86 -27.11
N PRO A 515 -0.99 -2.78 -27.35
CA PRO A 515 0.11 -2.78 -28.31
C PRO A 515 1.21 -3.79 -27.94
N ILE A 516 1.50 -3.96 -26.65
CA ILE A 516 2.53 -4.91 -26.18
C ILE A 516 2.13 -6.36 -26.46
N ILE A 517 0.83 -6.70 -26.29
CA ILE A 517 0.31 -8.03 -26.62
C ILE A 517 0.38 -8.29 -28.14
N ASN A 518 0.12 -7.27 -28.96
CA ASN A 518 0.29 -7.38 -30.41
C ASN A 518 1.76 -7.56 -30.79
N ASP A 519 2.68 -6.86 -30.13
CA ASP A 519 4.12 -7.07 -30.34
C ASP A 519 4.54 -8.49 -29.96
N GLU A 520 4.00 -9.05 -28.86
CA GLU A 520 4.23 -10.43 -28.46
C GLU A 520 3.74 -11.41 -29.54
N LEU A 521 2.53 -11.22 -30.03
CA LEU A 521 1.99 -12.05 -31.12
C LEU A 521 2.87 -11.98 -32.37
N ASN A 522 3.36 -10.80 -32.73
CA ASN A 522 4.26 -10.61 -33.87
C ASN A 522 5.59 -11.35 -33.67
N VAL A 523 6.19 -11.33 -32.49
CA VAL A 523 7.42 -12.07 -32.17
C VAL A 523 7.23 -13.57 -32.38
N TRP A 524 6.13 -14.14 -31.88
CA TRP A 524 5.82 -15.56 -32.05
C TRP A 524 5.49 -15.93 -33.51
N THR A 525 4.78 -15.08 -34.25
CA THR A 525 4.46 -15.27 -35.65
C THR A 525 5.72 -15.26 -36.52
N GLN A 526 6.63 -14.30 -36.27
CA GLN A 526 7.90 -14.26 -36.99
C GLN A 526 8.76 -15.49 -36.73
N MET A 527 8.78 -16.01 -35.49
CA MET A 527 9.49 -17.24 -35.16
C MET A 527 8.90 -18.45 -35.88
N ALA A 528 7.56 -18.58 -35.91
CA ALA A 528 6.90 -19.66 -36.60
C ALA A 528 7.21 -19.64 -38.12
N SER A 529 7.13 -18.48 -38.75
CA SER A 529 7.46 -18.31 -40.18
C SER A 529 8.94 -18.60 -40.50
N ALA A 530 9.84 -18.33 -39.57
CA ALA A 530 11.26 -18.60 -39.74
C ALA A 530 11.60 -20.12 -39.68
N VAL A 531 10.73 -20.92 -39.05
CA VAL A 531 10.88 -22.40 -39.01
C VAL A 531 10.32 -23.06 -40.26
N GLU A 532 9.36 -22.43 -40.94
CA GLU A 532 8.73 -22.94 -42.16
C GLU A 532 9.54 -22.59 -43.44
N ALA A 533 10.43 -21.60 -43.38
CA ALA A 533 11.31 -21.17 -44.48
C ALA A 533 12.67 -21.88 -44.45
#